data_9accf242735afc203eb9e5a5c745cd6e
#
_entry.id   9accf242735afc203eb9e5a5c745cd6e
#
_cell.length_a   1.000
_cell.length_b   1.000
_cell.length_c   1.000
_cell.angle_alpha   90.00
_cell.angle_beta   90.00
_cell.angle_gamma   90.00
#
_symmetry.space_group_name_H-M   'P 1'
#
loop_
_entity.id
_entity.type
_entity.pdbx_description
1 polymer ?
#
loop_
_entity_poly.entity_id
_entity_poly.type
_entity_poly.pdbx_seq_one_letter_code
_entity_poly.pdbx_strand_id
1 'polypeptide(L)'
;MKFLLRGLYAHNGLLYFQIRMENGTNMPYSVDFITFKVVDKKVAKRTAIQEQVLQPLRAYHQVIQVKGKDSEHSVFVLEQFALSEDKQLEVTLYERNGGRTLTFYVTAEDLQLAKKIDNLKLKW
;
A
#
# COMPACT_ATOMS: atom_id res chain seq x y z
N MET A 1 15.03 -1.05 -5.66
CA MET A 1 13.92 -0.40 -4.90
C MET A 1 13.00 -1.47 -4.35
N LYS A 2 12.68 -1.42 -3.08
CA LYS A 2 11.70 -2.32 -2.44
C LYS A 2 10.54 -1.51 -1.91
N PHE A 3 9.34 -2.07 -2.05
CA PHE A 3 8.09 -1.45 -1.63
C PHE A 3 7.34 -2.46 -0.76
N LEU A 4 7.29 -2.20 0.54
CA LEU A 4 6.92 -3.20 1.54
C LEU A 4 5.82 -2.70 2.46
N LEU A 5 4.86 -3.58 2.78
CA LEU A 5 3.93 -3.34 3.87
C LEU A 5 4.59 -3.78 5.18
N ARG A 6 4.86 -2.83 6.06
CA ARG A 6 5.54 -3.10 7.34
C ARG A 6 4.57 -3.31 8.49
N GLY A 7 3.37 -2.80 8.36
CA GLY A 7 2.36 -2.97 9.38
C GLY A 7 0.99 -2.61 8.87
N LEU A 8 -0.02 -3.25 9.44
CA LEU A 8 -1.42 -2.99 9.13
C LEU A 8 -2.18 -2.92 10.45
N TYR A 9 -2.86 -1.81 10.67
CA TYR A 9 -3.51 -1.53 11.95
C TYR A 9 -4.94 -1.09 11.70
N ALA A 10 -5.83 -1.39 12.65
CA ALA A 10 -7.24 -1.02 12.59
C ALA A 10 -7.62 -0.22 13.84
N HIS A 11 -8.36 0.87 13.64
CA HIS A 11 -8.85 1.70 14.73
C HIS A 11 -10.04 2.55 14.26
N ASN A 12 -11.15 2.50 15.01
CA ASN A 12 -12.34 3.33 14.75
C ASN A 12 -12.83 3.31 13.31
N GLY A 13 -12.93 2.13 12.70
CA GLY A 13 -13.41 2.00 11.33
C GLY A 13 -12.41 2.45 10.26
N LEU A 14 -11.15 2.61 10.63
CA LEU A 14 -10.08 3.00 9.72
C LEU A 14 -9.00 1.92 9.68
N LEU A 15 -8.33 1.82 8.53
CA LEU A 15 -7.17 0.96 8.34
C LEU A 15 -5.94 1.83 8.10
N TYR A 16 -4.85 1.51 8.79
CA TYR A 16 -3.58 2.22 8.70
C TYR A 16 -2.55 1.30 8.06
N PHE A 17 -2.07 1.67 6.90
CA PHE A 17 -1.07 0.93 6.14
C PHE A 17 0.29 1.58 6.33
N GLN A 18 1.16 0.95 7.09
CA GLN A 18 2.53 1.42 7.28
C GLN A 18 3.39 0.85 6.16
N ILE A 19 3.86 1.70 5.28
CA ILE A 19 4.58 1.32 4.07
C ILE A 19 6.02 1.80 4.16
N ARG A 20 6.95 0.91 3.78
CA ARG A 20 8.37 1.23 3.72
C ARG A 20 8.86 1.15 2.28
N MET A 21 9.68 2.12 1.90
CA MET A 21 10.34 2.18 0.60
C MET A 21 11.84 2.16 0.82
N GLU A 22 12.53 1.17 0.26
CA GLU A 22 13.97 1.00 0.42
C GLU A 22 14.65 1.10 -0.95
N ASN A 23 15.60 2.01 -1.08
CA ASN A 23 16.37 2.18 -2.30
C ASN A 23 17.80 1.72 -2.08
N GLY A 24 18.12 0.51 -2.56
CA GLY A 24 19.45 -0.07 -2.46
C GLY A 24 20.40 0.38 -3.57
N THR A 25 19.96 1.21 -4.51
CA THR A 25 20.77 1.71 -5.62
C THR A 25 21.40 3.06 -5.27
N ASN A 26 22.31 3.53 -6.13
CA ASN A 26 22.88 4.87 -5.99
C ASN A 26 22.01 5.96 -6.63
N MET A 27 20.99 5.57 -7.38
CA MET A 27 20.12 6.50 -8.11
C MET A 27 18.88 6.78 -7.28
N PRO A 28 18.49 8.06 -7.11
CA PRO A 28 17.26 8.38 -6.38
C PRO A 28 16.04 7.86 -7.14
N TYR A 29 15.01 7.52 -6.38
CA TYR A 29 13.71 7.10 -6.89
C TYR A 29 12.71 8.21 -6.59
N SER A 30 12.18 8.86 -7.61
CA SER A 30 11.18 9.90 -7.45
C SER A 30 9.79 9.28 -7.46
N VAL A 31 9.01 9.55 -6.42
CA VAL A 31 7.67 8.99 -6.26
C VAL A 31 6.67 9.91 -6.96
N ASP A 32 5.84 9.34 -7.82
CA ASP A 32 4.72 10.06 -8.42
C ASP A 32 3.49 9.92 -7.52
N PHE A 33 2.95 8.70 -7.44
CA PHE A 33 1.77 8.43 -6.60
C PHE A 33 1.72 6.95 -6.24
N ILE A 34 0.85 6.63 -5.29
CA ILE A 34 0.55 5.27 -4.86
C ILE A 34 -0.94 5.05 -5.06
N THR A 35 -1.32 3.91 -5.66
CA THR A 35 -2.73 3.55 -5.85
C THR A 35 -3.11 2.36 -4.99
N PHE A 36 -4.37 2.36 -4.55
CA PHE A 36 -4.98 1.27 -3.80
C PHE A 36 -6.20 0.80 -4.59
N LYS A 37 -6.17 -0.45 -5.04
CA LYS A 37 -7.26 -1.00 -5.86
C LYS A 37 -7.66 -2.38 -5.37
N VAL A 38 -8.96 -2.62 -5.29
CA VAL A 38 -9.49 -3.98 -5.09
C VAL A 38 -9.57 -4.64 -6.45
N VAL A 39 -8.91 -5.76 -6.61
CA VAL A 39 -8.81 -6.48 -7.88
C VAL A 39 -9.11 -7.97 -7.67
N ASP A 40 -9.49 -8.66 -8.74
CA ASP A 40 -9.64 -10.10 -8.71
C ASP A 40 -8.29 -10.80 -8.62
N LYS A 41 -8.21 -11.84 -7.80
CA LYS A 41 -6.98 -12.65 -7.70
C LYS A 41 -6.69 -13.41 -8.99
N LYS A 42 -7.74 -13.86 -9.69
CA LYS A 42 -7.61 -14.55 -10.95
C LYS A 42 -8.37 -13.82 -12.02
N VAL A 43 -7.69 -13.50 -13.11
CA VAL A 43 -8.33 -12.95 -14.30
C VAL A 43 -8.70 -14.13 -15.19
N ALA A 44 -9.99 -14.45 -15.27
CA ALA A 44 -10.48 -15.44 -16.23
C ALA A 44 -10.39 -14.82 -17.62
N LYS A 45 -9.95 -15.63 -18.60
CA LYS A 45 -10.03 -15.22 -20.01
C LYS A 45 -11.47 -14.84 -20.33
N ARG A 46 -11.71 -13.68 -20.91
CA ARG A 46 -13.03 -13.18 -21.34
C ARG A 46 -13.89 -12.59 -20.23
N THR A 47 -13.40 -12.48 -19.01
CA THR A 47 -14.15 -11.77 -17.97
C THR A 47 -13.61 -10.34 -17.89
N ALA A 48 -14.51 -9.37 -17.85
CA ALA A 48 -14.09 -7.99 -17.61
C ALA A 48 -13.41 -7.91 -16.26
N ILE A 49 -12.23 -7.30 -16.22
CA ILE A 49 -11.53 -7.04 -14.98
C ILE A 49 -12.31 -5.96 -14.23
N GLN A 50 -12.78 -6.29 -13.04
CA GLN A 50 -13.44 -5.32 -12.17
C GLN A 50 -12.42 -4.80 -11.17
N GLU A 51 -12.15 -3.51 -11.25
CA GLU A 51 -11.30 -2.82 -10.31
C GLU A 51 -12.10 -1.80 -9.53
N GLN A 52 -11.88 -1.72 -8.24
CA GLN A 52 -12.42 -0.68 -7.40
C GLN A 52 -11.26 0.13 -6.84
N VAL A 53 -11.18 1.41 -7.21
CA VAL A 53 -10.16 2.30 -6.68
C VAL A 53 -10.59 2.78 -5.30
N LEU A 54 -9.70 2.63 -4.32
CA LEU A 54 -9.90 3.15 -2.98
C LEU A 54 -9.03 4.39 -2.80
N GLN A 55 -9.63 5.49 -2.35
CA GLN A 55 -8.91 6.72 -2.11
C GLN A 55 -8.51 6.81 -0.64
N PRO A 56 -7.23 6.97 -0.32
CA PRO A 56 -6.83 7.22 1.05
C PRO A 56 -7.46 8.50 1.59
N LEU A 57 -7.92 8.47 2.83
CA LEU A 57 -8.43 9.65 3.51
C LEU A 57 -7.32 10.62 3.82
N ARG A 58 -6.12 10.12 4.11
CA ARG A 58 -4.93 10.91 4.39
C ARG A 58 -3.67 10.05 4.31
N ALA A 59 -2.54 10.72 4.21
CA ALA A 59 -1.24 10.10 4.29
C ALA A 59 -0.38 10.87 5.28
N TYR A 60 0.31 10.16 6.17
CA TYR A 60 1.29 10.73 7.07
C TYR A 60 2.67 10.53 6.48
N HIS A 61 3.49 11.58 6.51
CA HIS A 61 4.83 11.58 5.93
C HIS A 61 4.80 11.19 4.44
N GLN A 62 4.27 12.09 3.63
CA GLN A 62 4.20 11.87 2.19
C GLN A 62 5.59 11.92 1.57
N VAL A 63 5.99 10.79 0.97
CA VAL A 63 7.32 10.64 0.37
C VAL A 63 7.26 11.06 -1.09
N ILE A 64 8.12 11.99 -1.47
CA ILE A 64 8.25 12.46 -2.86
C ILE A 64 9.51 11.92 -3.54
N GLN A 65 10.48 11.47 -2.75
CA GLN A 65 11.73 10.91 -3.27
C GLN A 65 12.37 10.01 -2.21
N VAL A 66 12.94 8.90 -2.67
CA VAL A 66 13.79 8.04 -1.85
C VAL A 66 15.21 8.15 -2.39
N LYS A 67 16.09 8.76 -1.62
CA LYS A 67 17.49 8.96 -2.02
C LYS A 67 18.19 7.62 -2.22
N GLY A 68 19.25 7.63 -3.03
CA GLY A 68 20.10 6.45 -3.20
C GLY A 68 20.64 5.96 -1.87
N LYS A 69 20.66 4.64 -1.67
CA LYS A 69 21.13 3.99 -0.46
C LYS A 69 20.40 4.46 0.82
N ASP A 70 19.12 4.77 0.68
CA ASP A 70 18.31 5.28 1.79
C ASP A 70 16.94 4.59 1.80
N SER A 71 16.17 4.86 2.82
CA SER A 71 14.81 4.35 2.97
C SER A 71 13.91 5.43 3.56
N GLU A 72 12.62 5.32 3.23
CA GLU A 72 11.57 6.20 3.75
C GLU A 72 10.36 5.34 4.10
N HIS A 73 9.49 5.89 4.92
CA HIS A 73 8.22 5.23 5.23
C HIS A 73 7.11 6.26 5.31
N SER A 74 5.89 5.80 5.04
CA SER A 74 4.70 6.61 5.20
C SER A 74 3.54 5.74 5.68
N VAL A 75 2.50 6.41 6.17
CA VAL A 75 1.29 5.72 6.64
C VAL A 75 0.11 6.26 5.85
N PHE A 76 -0.62 5.35 5.21
CA PHE A 76 -1.84 5.68 4.48
C PHE A 76 -3.05 5.21 5.28
N VAL A 77 -4.05 6.07 5.37
CA VAL A 77 -5.27 5.79 6.12
C VAL A 77 -6.42 5.62 5.14
N LEU A 78 -7.07 4.47 5.18
CA LEU A 78 -8.24 4.16 4.37
C LEU A 78 -9.43 3.85 5.27
N GLU A 79 -10.64 4.11 4.78
CA GLU A 79 -11.84 3.57 5.44
C GLU A 79 -11.77 2.05 5.44
N GLN A 80 -12.25 1.44 6.51
CA GLN A 80 -12.30 -0.01 6.59
C GLN A 80 -13.15 -0.58 5.45
N PHE A 81 -12.64 -1.62 4.84
CA PHE A 81 -13.32 -2.33 3.76
C PHE A 81 -13.13 -3.81 3.96
N ALA A 82 -13.99 -4.60 3.32
CA ALA A 82 -13.89 -6.05 3.35
C ALA A 82 -13.45 -6.57 1.98
N LEU A 83 -12.73 -7.67 1.99
CA LEU A 83 -12.35 -8.40 0.79
C LEU A 83 -12.97 -9.78 0.83
N SER A 84 -13.62 -10.19 -0.26
CA SER A 84 -13.98 -11.58 -0.46
C SER A 84 -12.73 -12.39 -0.82
N GLU A 85 -12.80 -13.71 -0.66
CA GLU A 85 -11.61 -14.57 -0.85
C GLU A 85 -11.07 -14.56 -2.29
N ASP A 86 -11.92 -14.22 -3.26
CA ASP A 86 -11.53 -14.14 -4.67
C ASP A 86 -10.91 -12.79 -5.04
N LYS A 87 -10.83 -11.86 -4.09
CA LYS A 87 -10.30 -10.52 -4.30
C LYS A 87 -9.08 -10.24 -3.42
N GLN A 88 -8.31 -9.26 -3.84
CA GLN A 88 -7.18 -8.77 -3.07
C GLN A 88 -7.01 -7.27 -3.29
N LEU A 89 -6.34 -6.62 -2.36
CA LEU A 89 -5.95 -5.24 -2.52
C LEU A 89 -4.60 -5.18 -3.23
N GLU A 90 -4.54 -4.43 -4.32
CA GLU A 90 -3.32 -4.16 -5.05
C GLU A 90 -2.83 -2.76 -4.70
N VAL A 91 -1.64 -2.65 -4.15
CA VAL A 91 -1.02 -1.37 -3.80
C VAL A 91 0.19 -1.18 -4.70
N THR A 92 0.16 -0.12 -5.50
CA THR A 92 1.20 0.11 -6.52
C THR A 92 1.83 1.49 -6.37
N LEU A 93 3.15 1.50 -6.39
CA LEU A 93 3.99 2.69 -6.37
C LEU A 93 4.43 3.01 -7.80
N TYR A 94 4.19 4.25 -8.25
CA TYR A 94 4.58 4.71 -9.57
C TYR A 94 5.73 5.70 -9.48
N GLU A 95 6.73 5.50 -10.33
CA GLU A 95 7.87 6.40 -10.44
C GLU A 95 7.53 7.61 -11.29
N ARG A 96 7.94 8.80 -10.85
CA ARG A 96 7.78 10.03 -11.62
C ARG A 96 8.73 10.02 -12.84
N ASN A 97 8.17 10.26 -14.01
CA ASN A 97 8.92 10.31 -15.28
C ASN A 97 9.72 9.04 -15.56
N GLY A 98 9.36 7.93 -14.93
CA GLY A 98 10.00 6.64 -15.13
C GLY A 98 8.98 5.55 -15.36
N GLY A 99 9.46 4.37 -15.70
CA GLY A 99 8.61 3.21 -15.94
C GLY A 99 8.63 2.19 -14.82
N ARG A 100 9.34 2.48 -13.72
CA ARG A 100 9.48 1.50 -12.63
C ARG A 100 8.27 1.57 -11.72
N THR A 101 7.47 0.51 -11.73
CA THR A 101 6.35 0.35 -10.80
C THR A 101 6.66 -0.80 -9.85
N LEU A 102 6.19 -0.67 -8.62
CA LEU A 102 6.32 -1.72 -7.62
C LEU A 102 4.97 -1.96 -6.99
N THR A 103 4.64 -3.22 -6.76
CA THR A 103 3.33 -3.61 -6.26
C THR A 103 3.49 -4.61 -5.13
N PHE A 104 2.62 -4.47 -4.11
CA PHE A 104 2.38 -5.57 -3.18
C PHE A 104 0.87 -5.80 -3.07
N TYR A 105 0.50 -6.96 -2.56
CA TYR A 105 -0.90 -7.36 -2.43
C TYR A 105 -1.24 -7.62 -0.97
N VAL A 106 -2.47 -7.28 -0.61
CA VAL A 106 -3.03 -7.54 0.72
C VAL A 106 -4.26 -8.42 0.53
N THR A 107 -4.30 -9.55 1.22
CA THR A 107 -5.40 -10.51 1.12
C THR A 107 -6.46 -10.25 2.19
N ALA A 108 -7.62 -10.92 2.06
CA ALA A 108 -8.65 -10.89 3.09
C ALA A 108 -8.10 -11.37 4.43
N GLU A 109 -7.26 -12.39 4.42
CA GLU A 109 -6.61 -12.91 5.62
C GLU A 109 -5.71 -11.87 6.28
N ASP A 110 -4.92 -11.16 5.48
CA ASP A 110 -4.06 -10.09 5.99
C ASP A 110 -4.87 -9.01 6.70
N LEU A 111 -6.03 -8.65 6.18
CA LEU A 111 -6.92 -7.66 6.81
C LEU A 111 -7.44 -8.17 8.16
N GLN A 112 -7.77 -9.46 8.25
CA GLN A 112 -8.25 -10.07 9.50
C GLN A 112 -7.16 -10.09 10.57
N LEU A 113 -5.89 -10.08 10.18
CA LEU A 113 -4.75 -10.08 11.07
C LEU A 113 -4.28 -8.66 11.42
N ALA A 114 -5.00 -7.62 10.96
CA ALA A 114 -4.67 -6.24 11.30
C ALA A 114 -4.70 -6.04 12.82
N LYS A 115 -3.68 -5.37 13.34
CA LYS A 115 -3.54 -5.13 14.78
C LYS A 115 -4.38 -3.93 15.20
N LYS A 116 -4.94 -3.99 16.39
CA LYS A 116 -5.66 -2.85 16.97
C LYS A 116 -4.67 -1.84 17.53
N ILE A 117 -4.85 -0.59 17.16
CA ILE A 117 -3.97 0.50 17.62
C ILE A 117 -4.05 0.68 19.13
N ASP A 118 -5.22 0.46 19.73
CA ASP A 118 -5.44 0.62 21.17
C ASP A 118 -4.44 -0.17 22.01
N ASN A 119 -3.89 -1.24 21.47
CA ASN A 119 -2.95 -2.12 22.16
C ASN A 119 -1.50 -1.83 21.76
N LEU A 120 -1.25 -0.78 21.01
CA LEU A 120 0.07 -0.48 20.46
C LEU A 120 0.45 0.96 20.77
N LYS A 121 1.71 1.16 21.14
CA LYS A 121 2.31 2.48 21.17
C LYS A 121 2.93 2.72 19.80
N LEU A 122 2.22 3.47 18.96
CA LEU A 122 2.71 3.82 17.65
C LEU A 122 3.47 5.13 17.71
N LYS A 123 4.66 5.13 17.11
CA LYS A 123 5.43 6.35 16.87
C LYS A 123 5.52 6.54 15.37
N TRP A 124 4.96 7.62 14.92
CA TRP A 124 5.00 8.00 13.50
C TRP A 124 6.26 8.79 13.19
#